data_ea5f7aed980be47f9f4576b5df5ea03c
#
_entry.id   ea5f7aed980be47f9f4576b5df5ea03c
#
_cell.length_a   1.000
_cell.length_b   1.000
_cell.length_c   1.000
_cell.angle_alpha   90.00
_cell.angle_beta   90.00
_cell.angle_gamma   90.00
#
_symmetry.space_group_name_H-M   'P 1'
#
loop_
_entity.id
_entity.type
_entity.pdbx_description
1 polymer ?
#
loop_
_entity_poly.entity_id
_entity_poly.type
_entity_poly.pdbx_seq_one_letter_code
_entity_poly.pdbx_strand_id
1 'polypeptide(L)'
;MTTHEVEEMLDITKKMLIYYENEGLVKPLRDNNNYRCYNQDDVSKIKFILLLREMDVTIEEIKQIINKKKSIRDVLENKKDLIKQRQLDLDHIDEKINNYIKRRKLK
;
A
#
# COMPACT_ATOMS: atom_id res chain seq x y z
N MET A 1 4.07 -12.84 19.30
CA MET A 1 3.17 -11.74 19.66
C MET A 1 1.74 -12.08 19.29
N THR A 2 0.79 -11.63 20.10
CA THR A 2 -0.63 -11.80 19.81
C THR A 2 -1.10 -10.80 18.75
N THR A 3 -2.29 -11.06 18.18
CA THR A 3 -2.92 -10.12 17.26
C THR A 3 -3.05 -8.73 17.90
N HIS A 4 -3.50 -8.66 19.14
CA HIS A 4 -3.69 -7.40 19.86
C HIS A 4 -2.38 -6.63 20.02
N GLU A 5 -1.31 -7.33 20.37
CA GLU A 5 0.01 -6.72 20.50
C GLU A 5 0.51 -6.14 19.19
N VAL A 6 0.29 -6.83 18.08
CA VAL A 6 0.66 -6.33 16.75
C VAL A 6 -0.20 -5.14 16.35
N GLU A 7 -1.50 -5.18 16.63
CA GLU A 7 -2.40 -4.05 16.41
C GLU A 7 -1.89 -2.77 17.06
N GLU A 8 -1.51 -2.88 18.33
CA GLU A 8 -1.02 -1.73 19.09
C GLU A 8 0.35 -1.26 18.61
N MET A 9 1.27 -2.20 18.38
CA MET A 9 2.63 -1.87 17.95
C MET A 9 2.68 -1.16 16.61
N LEU A 10 1.88 -1.63 15.64
CA LEU A 10 1.95 -1.17 14.25
C LEU A 10 0.81 -0.24 13.86
N ASP A 11 -0.06 0.09 14.80
CA ASP A 11 -1.25 0.91 14.55
C ASP A 11 -2.06 0.39 13.36
N ILE A 12 -2.35 -0.90 13.39
CA ILE A 12 -3.08 -1.61 12.33
C ILE A 12 -4.27 -2.34 12.96
N THR A 13 -5.35 -2.48 12.21
CA THR A 13 -6.54 -3.17 12.71
C THR A 13 -6.42 -4.68 12.53
N LYS A 14 -7.11 -5.44 13.37
CA LYS A 14 -7.24 -6.89 13.21
C LYS A 14 -7.78 -7.25 11.83
N LYS A 15 -8.74 -6.48 11.33
CA LYS A 15 -9.33 -6.67 10.02
C LYS A 15 -8.28 -6.62 8.91
N MET A 16 -7.36 -5.66 8.98
CA MET A 16 -6.27 -5.54 8.01
C MET A 16 -5.27 -6.69 8.13
N LEU A 17 -4.96 -7.13 9.34
CA LEU A 17 -4.08 -8.28 9.54
C LEU A 17 -4.67 -9.54 8.93
N ILE A 18 -5.97 -9.77 9.12
CA ILE A 18 -6.69 -10.90 8.51
C ILE A 18 -6.69 -10.77 6.98
N TYR A 19 -6.90 -9.59 6.47
CA TYR A 19 -6.87 -9.32 5.03
C TYR A 19 -5.51 -9.70 4.43
N TYR A 20 -4.41 -9.28 5.04
CA TYR A 20 -3.06 -9.61 4.56
C TYR A 20 -2.80 -11.12 4.63
N GLU A 21 -3.30 -11.79 5.67
CA GLU A 21 -3.19 -13.25 5.77
C GLU A 21 -3.98 -13.92 4.66
N ASN A 22 -5.20 -13.49 4.40
CA ASN A 22 -6.05 -14.04 3.33
C ASN A 22 -5.44 -13.82 1.95
N GLU A 23 -4.70 -12.73 1.77
CA GLU A 23 -3.99 -12.45 0.52
C GLU A 23 -2.67 -13.23 0.41
N GLY A 24 -2.31 -14.01 1.41
CA GLY A 24 -1.10 -14.82 1.39
C GLY A 24 0.18 -14.05 1.65
N LEU A 25 0.08 -12.82 2.15
CA LEU A 25 1.24 -11.95 2.39
C LEU A 25 1.94 -12.25 3.71
N VAL A 26 1.20 -12.74 4.69
CA VAL A 26 1.72 -13.13 6.00
C VAL A 26 1.03 -14.41 6.43
N LYS A 27 1.73 -15.24 7.18
CA LYS A 27 1.22 -16.56 7.58
C LYS A 27 1.58 -16.84 9.04
N PRO A 28 0.90 -16.19 9.99
CA PRO A 28 1.20 -16.42 11.40
C PRO A 28 0.86 -17.85 11.80
N LEU A 29 1.65 -18.40 12.73
CA LEU A 29 1.36 -19.71 13.32
C LEU A 29 0.17 -19.57 14.27
N ARG A 30 -0.42 -20.71 14.62
CA ARG A 30 -1.48 -20.78 15.63
C ARG A 30 -0.97 -21.51 16.85
N ASP A 31 -1.40 -21.05 18.02
CA ASP A 31 -1.08 -21.71 19.29
C ASP A 31 -2.05 -22.88 19.54
N ASN A 32 -1.92 -23.54 20.69
CA ASN A 32 -2.76 -24.66 21.08
C ASN A 32 -4.24 -24.31 21.17
N ASN A 33 -4.55 -23.02 21.40
CA ASN A 33 -5.92 -22.53 21.49
C ASN A 33 -6.41 -21.96 20.16
N ASN A 34 -5.66 -22.18 19.09
CA ASN A 34 -5.96 -21.71 17.72
C ASN A 34 -5.92 -20.18 17.58
N TYR A 35 -5.20 -19.48 18.46
CA TYR A 35 -4.95 -18.05 18.33
C TYR A 35 -3.72 -17.79 17.47
N ARG A 36 -3.74 -16.71 16.71
CA ARG A 36 -2.60 -16.31 15.87
C ARG A 36 -1.43 -15.86 16.72
N CYS A 37 -0.22 -16.34 16.35
CA CYS A 37 1.04 -15.97 16.97
C CYS A 37 1.95 -15.38 15.90
N TYR A 38 2.31 -14.11 16.05
CA TYR A 38 3.17 -13.41 15.10
C TYR A 38 4.60 -13.43 15.60
N ASN A 39 5.52 -13.97 14.81
CA ASN A 39 6.94 -13.95 15.14
C ASN A 39 7.61 -12.69 14.59
N GLN A 40 8.91 -12.57 14.81
CA GLN A 40 9.69 -11.41 14.37
C GLN A 40 9.63 -11.22 12.84
N ASP A 41 9.70 -12.32 12.10
CA ASP A 41 9.61 -12.30 10.63
C ASP A 41 8.25 -11.81 10.16
N ASP A 42 7.17 -12.26 10.81
CA ASP A 42 5.82 -11.82 10.49
C ASP A 42 5.68 -10.31 10.69
N VAL A 43 6.20 -9.81 11.81
CA VAL A 43 6.15 -8.38 12.13
C VAL A 43 6.94 -7.57 11.08
N SER A 44 8.12 -8.05 10.71
CA SER A 44 8.95 -7.40 9.69
C SER A 44 8.25 -7.36 8.33
N LYS A 45 7.60 -8.44 7.94
CA LYS A 45 6.81 -8.50 6.70
C LYS A 45 5.67 -7.51 6.72
N ILE A 46 4.94 -7.42 7.83
CA ILE A 46 3.83 -6.49 7.96
C ILE A 46 4.34 -5.05 7.87
N LYS A 47 5.44 -4.72 8.52
CA LYS A 47 6.05 -3.39 8.42
C LYS A 47 6.42 -3.05 6.97
N PHE A 48 6.98 -3.99 6.25
CA PHE A 48 7.33 -3.82 4.84
C PHE A 48 6.09 -3.56 3.99
N ILE A 49 5.03 -4.34 4.20
CA ILE A 49 3.75 -4.16 3.50
C ILE A 49 3.19 -2.76 3.76
N LEU A 50 3.17 -2.34 5.02
CA LEU A 50 2.66 -1.02 5.41
C LEU A 50 3.45 0.11 4.74
N LEU A 51 4.77 -0.01 4.68
CA LEU A 51 5.62 0.96 4.01
C LEU A 51 5.29 1.08 2.52
N LEU A 52 5.16 -0.06 1.84
CA LEU A 52 4.81 -0.08 0.42
C LEU A 52 3.41 0.50 0.19
N ARG A 53 2.46 0.22 1.07
CA ARG A 53 1.11 0.77 0.97
C ARG A 53 1.10 2.29 1.13
N GLU A 54 1.97 2.84 1.97
CA GLU A 54 2.13 4.30 2.09
C GLU A 54 2.61 4.94 0.79
N MET A 55 3.35 4.20 -0.02
CA MET A 55 3.81 4.64 -1.34
C MET A 55 2.82 4.29 -2.47
N ASP A 56 1.59 3.93 -2.11
CA ASP A 56 0.53 3.59 -3.05
C ASP A 56 0.84 2.36 -3.92
N VAL A 57 1.67 1.46 -3.42
CA VAL A 57 1.93 0.17 -4.07
C VAL A 57 0.74 -0.73 -3.79
N THR A 58 0.17 -1.34 -4.82
CA THR A 58 -1.02 -2.18 -4.70
C THR A 58 -0.68 -3.53 -4.08
N ILE A 59 -1.69 -4.20 -3.53
CA ILE A 59 -1.52 -5.55 -2.98
C ILE A 59 -0.99 -6.51 -4.04
N GLU A 60 -1.48 -6.41 -5.27
CA GLU A 60 -1.02 -7.24 -6.38
C GLU A 60 0.46 -7.00 -6.69
N GLU A 61 0.90 -5.76 -6.70
CA GLU A 61 2.30 -5.40 -6.89
C GLU A 61 3.17 -5.92 -5.74
N ILE A 62 2.68 -5.84 -4.49
CA ILE A 62 3.37 -6.38 -3.32
C ILE A 62 3.56 -7.88 -3.46
N LYS A 63 2.54 -8.61 -3.90
CA LYS A 63 2.65 -10.05 -4.16
C LYS A 63 3.73 -10.35 -5.20
N GLN A 64 3.78 -9.57 -6.26
CA GLN A 64 4.80 -9.74 -7.31
C GLN A 64 6.20 -9.50 -6.77
N ILE A 65 6.39 -8.53 -5.89
CA ILE A 65 7.67 -8.25 -5.24
C ILE A 65 8.07 -9.42 -4.33
N ILE A 66 7.16 -9.87 -3.48
CA ILE A 66 7.41 -10.98 -2.54
C ILE A 66 7.73 -12.27 -3.30
N ASN A 67 7.04 -12.54 -4.39
CA ASN A 67 7.25 -13.72 -5.22
C ASN A 67 8.39 -13.56 -6.22
N LYS A 68 9.15 -12.48 -6.11
CA LYS A 68 10.33 -12.18 -6.95
C LYS A 68 10.02 -12.14 -8.45
N LYS A 69 8.79 -11.82 -8.82
CA LYS A 69 8.39 -11.64 -10.22
C LYS A 69 8.73 -10.24 -10.72
N LYS A 70 8.79 -9.27 -9.81
CA LYS A 70 9.19 -7.89 -10.10
C LYS A 70 10.11 -7.39 -9.01
N SER A 71 11.07 -6.55 -9.37
CA SER A 71 11.92 -5.90 -8.37
C SER A 71 11.15 -4.73 -7.74
N ILE A 72 11.45 -4.47 -6.46
CA ILE A 72 10.88 -3.32 -5.76
C ILE A 72 11.26 -2.02 -6.48
N ARG A 73 12.50 -1.93 -6.99
CA ARG A 73 12.97 -0.76 -7.72
C ARG A 73 12.13 -0.48 -8.95
N ASP A 74 11.86 -1.50 -9.77
CA ASP A 74 11.07 -1.34 -11.00
C ASP A 74 9.64 -0.90 -10.69
N VAL A 75 9.03 -1.47 -9.65
CA VAL A 75 7.69 -1.08 -9.23
C VAL A 75 7.67 0.38 -8.78
N LEU A 76 8.64 0.81 -7.98
CA LEU A 76 8.71 2.18 -7.48
C LEU A 76 9.04 3.19 -8.58
N GLU A 77 9.93 2.86 -9.52
CA GLU A 77 10.22 3.72 -10.65
C GLU A 77 8.99 3.91 -11.54
N ASN A 78 8.24 2.84 -11.78
CA ASN A 78 6.97 2.91 -12.50
C ASN A 78 5.96 3.82 -11.78
N LYS A 79 5.88 3.74 -10.46
CA LYS A 79 5.01 4.62 -9.66
C LYS A 79 5.41 6.08 -9.84
N LYS A 80 6.70 6.38 -9.83
CA LYS A 80 7.19 7.74 -10.05
C LYS A 80 6.76 8.28 -11.41
N ASP A 81 6.86 7.47 -12.45
CA ASP A 81 6.46 7.86 -13.81
C ASP A 81 4.97 8.14 -13.89
N LEU A 82 4.15 7.29 -13.27
CA LEU A 82 2.71 7.48 -13.21
C LEU A 82 2.33 8.76 -12.45
N ILE A 83 3.01 9.04 -11.36
CA ILE A 83 2.80 10.28 -10.58
C ILE A 83 3.11 11.50 -11.43
N LYS A 84 4.24 11.50 -12.14
CA LYS A 84 4.62 12.60 -13.03
C LYS A 84 3.58 12.82 -14.12
N GLN A 85 3.12 11.74 -14.74
CA GLN A 85 2.09 11.82 -15.77
C GLN A 85 0.78 12.39 -15.20
N ARG A 86 0.39 11.96 -14.02
CA ARG A 86 -0.81 12.46 -13.35
C ARG A 86 -0.70 13.95 -13.04
N GLN A 87 0.46 14.41 -12.61
CA GLN A 87 0.71 15.83 -12.36
C GLN A 87 0.55 16.65 -13.62
N LEU A 88 1.10 16.18 -14.76
CA LEU A 88 0.95 16.85 -16.05
C LEU A 88 -0.53 16.89 -16.49
N ASP A 89 -1.25 15.79 -16.32
CA ASP A 89 -2.67 15.73 -16.66
C ASP A 89 -3.49 16.74 -15.85
N LEU A 90 -3.19 16.84 -14.56
CA LEU A 90 -3.86 17.81 -13.68
C LEU A 90 -3.55 19.24 -14.08
N ASP A 91 -2.31 19.55 -14.45
CA ASP A 91 -1.92 20.87 -14.92
C ASP A 91 -2.66 21.26 -16.19
N HIS A 92 -2.82 20.32 -17.14
CA HIS A 92 -3.60 20.53 -18.35
C HIS A 92 -5.06 20.83 -18.06
N ILE A 93 -5.66 20.09 -17.12
CA ILE A 93 -7.05 20.30 -16.72
C ILE A 93 -7.19 21.69 -16.08
N ASP A 94 -6.29 22.03 -15.18
CA ASP A 94 -6.27 23.33 -14.50
C ASP A 94 -6.19 24.47 -15.52
N GLU A 95 -5.30 24.35 -16.49
CA GLU A 95 -5.15 25.35 -17.55
C GLU A 95 -6.44 25.52 -18.37
N LYS A 96 -7.08 24.42 -18.72
CA LYS A 96 -8.36 24.45 -19.46
C LYS A 96 -9.45 25.16 -18.66
N ILE A 97 -9.52 24.87 -17.36
CA ILE A 97 -10.47 25.52 -16.47
C ILE A 97 -10.21 27.03 -16.43
N ASN A 98 -8.98 27.45 -16.24
CA ASN A 98 -8.59 28.83 -16.16
C ASN A 98 -8.92 29.58 -17.47
N ASN A 99 -8.64 28.96 -18.62
CA ASN A 99 -8.93 29.54 -19.92
C ASN A 99 -10.45 29.68 -20.14
N TYR A 100 -11.22 28.71 -19.70
CA TYR A 100 -12.68 28.79 -19.82
C TYR A 100 -13.26 29.91 -18.95
N ILE A 101 -12.81 30.02 -17.71
CA ILE A 101 -13.21 31.09 -16.78
C ILE A 101 -12.90 32.46 -17.38
N LYS A 102 -11.70 32.64 -17.92
CA LYS A 102 -11.29 33.89 -18.55
C LYS A 102 -12.17 34.29 -19.73
N ARG A 103 -12.44 33.33 -20.62
CA ARG A 103 -13.25 33.56 -21.85
C ARG A 103 -14.68 33.91 -21.52
N ARG A 104 -15.26 33.24 -20.50
CA ARG A 104 -16.67 33.40 -20.14
C ARG A 104 -16.89 34.45 -19.08
N LYS A 105 -15.82 34.99 -18.48
CA LYS A 105 -15.90 35.93 -17.36
C LYS A 105 -16.77 35.42 -16.22
N LEU A 106 -16.65 34.14 -15.92
CA LEU A 106 -17.37 33.50 -14.83
C LEU A 106 -16.86 33.99 -13.49
N LYS A 107 -17.77 34.15 -12.52
CA LYS A 107 -17.43 34.57 -11.17
C LYS A 107 -17.38 33.40 -10.19
#